data_c4d1f05e2113952cf03930ae14581858
#
_entry.id   c4d1f05e2113952cf03930ae14581858
#
_cell.length_a   1.000
_cell.length_b   1.000
_cell.length_c   1.000
_cell.angle_alpha   90.00
_cell.angle_beta   90.00
_cell.angle_gamma   90.00
#
_symmetry.space_group_name_H-M   'P 1'
#
loop_
_entity.id
_entity.type
_entity.pdbx_description
1 polymer ?
#
loop_
_entity_poly.entity_id
_entity_poly.type
_entity_poly.pdbx_seq_one_letter_code
_entity_poly.pdbx_strand_id
1 'polypeptide(L)'
;MADEKIIIDGQELEEINGGYGGTGGYYMTVGDCGGGYLALRPQPVWDQYHELARLWPGYQVFTYGATTNGTGLYGTPCTYTYVSFNGVWGWANSSFLRR
;
A
#
# COMPACT_ATOMS: atom_id res chain seq x y z
N MET A 1 -16.85 -3.81 8.05
CA MET A 1 -16.32 -3.84 7.94
C MET A 1 -16.03 -3.82 7.73
N ALA A 2 -15.84 -3.82 7.54
CA ALA A 2 -15.31 -3.98 7.22
C ALA A 2 -15.15 -4.20 6.98
N ASP A 3 -14.99 -4.36 6.64
CA ASP A 3 -14.68 -4.74 6.38
C ASP A 3 -14.52 -5.03 6.05
N GLU A 4 -14.48 -5.34 5.76
CA GLU A 4 -14.04 -5.65 5.42
C GLU A 4 -13.55 -5.96 5.25
N LYS A 5 -13.17 -6.41 5.02
CA LYS A 5 -12.41 -6.73 4.91
C LYS A 5 -11.84 -6.88 4.41
N ILE A 6 -11.13 -6.99 4.21
CA ILE A 6 -10.37 -7.11 3.68
C ILE A 6 -9.89 -7.92 3.56
N ILE A 7 -9.68 -8.41 3.18
CA ILE A 7 -9.08 -9.18 3.23
C ILE A 7 -8.05 -9.49 2.87
N ILE A 8 -7.52 -9.67 3.17
CA ILE A 8 -6.39 -9.85 2.73
C ILE A 8 -5.86 -11.10 2.49
N ASP A 9 -5.72 -11.43 2.17
CA ASP A 9 -5.35 -12.43 2.09
C ASP A 9 -4.89 -12.82 2.86
N GLY A 10 -5.22 -12.88 3.19
CA GLY A 10 -5.22 -12.93 3.89
C GLY A 10 -5.32 -12.45 4.81
N GLN A 11 -5.64 -12.16 5.05
CA GLN A 11 -5.74 -11.59 5.86
C GLN A 11 -6.58 -11.22 6.43
N GLU A 12 -6.95 -11.40 6.64
CA GLU A 12 -7.41 -10.70 7.08
C GLU A 12 -7.61 -10.27 7.83
N LEU A 13 -7.59 -10.35 7.86
CA LEU A 13 -7.53 -9.81 8.50
C LEU A 13 -7.87 -9.71 9.40
N GLU A 14 -7.82 -9.97 9.63
CA GLU A 14 -7.81 -9.70 10.37
C GLU A 14 -7.80 -9.46 10.90
N GLU A 15 -7.81 -9.75 10.77
CA GLU A 15 -7.60 -9.38 11.20
C GLU A 15 -7.34 -9.05 11.47
N ILE A 16 -7.27 -9.29 11.40
CA ILE A 16 -6.80 -8.86 11.73
C ILE A 16 -6.66 -8.70 12.46
N ASN A 17 -6.36 -8.89 12.53
CA ASN A 17 -6.13 -8.66 13.31
C ASN A 17 -6.02 -8.34 14.08
N GLY A 18 -6.20 -8.44 14.23
CA GLY A 18 -5.90 -8.00 14.92
C GLY A 18 -6.17 -7.53 15.56
N GLY A 19 -6.21 -7.76 15.80
CA GLY A 19 -6.14 -7.26 16.25
C GLY A 19 -6.50 -6.79 16.67
N TYR A 20 -6.41 -6.87 16.81
CA TYR A 20 -6.56 -6.32 17.02
C TYR A 20 -6.76 -5.51 17.48
N GLY A 21 -6.68 -6.03 17.71
CA GLY A 21 -6.66 -5.36 17.90
C GLY A 21 -6.87 -4.43 17.54
N GLY A 22 -6.84 -4.22 17.65
CA GLY A 22 -7.03 -3.17 17.23
C GLY A 22 -6.63 -2.65 16.20
N THR A 23 -6.73 -2.89 15.85
CA THR A 23 -6.26 -2.44 15.01
C THR A 23 -6.75 -1.42 14.25
N GLY A 24 -6.67 -0.27 14.56
CA GLY A 24 -7.04 0.84 13.77
C GLY A 24 -5.98 1.11 12.73
N GLY A 25 -6.40 1.49 11.57
CA GLY A 25 -5.46 1.87 10.55
C GLY A 25 -4.93 3.28 10.77
N TYR A 26 -4.09 3.72 9.86
CA TYR A 26 -3.49 5.05 9.94
C TYR A 26 -3.19 5.56 8.54
N TYR A 27 -2.96 6.88 8.46
CA TYR A 27 -2.61 7.51 7.19
C TYR A 27 -1.11 7.60 7.04
N MET A 28 -0.66 7.41 5.81
CA MET A 28 0.73 7.67 5.43
C MET A 28 0.74 8.72 4.33
N THR A 29 1.82 9.47 4.26
CA THR A 29 1.99 10.51 3.24
C THR A 29 3.00 10.06 2.21
N VAL A 30 2.68 10.28 0.95
CA VAL A 30 3.59 9.98 -0.15
C VAL A 30 4.71 11.01 -0.13
N GLY A 31 5.95 10.51 -0.08
CA GLY A 31 7.14 11.36 -0.08
C GLY A 31 7.64 11.67 -1.47
N ASP A 32 8.83 12.23 -1.54
CA ASP A 32 9.47 12.58 -2.80
C ASP A 32 9.80 11.31 -3.59
N CYS A 33 9.34 11.26 -4.82
CA CYS A 33 9.54 10.11 -5.71
C CYS A 33 10.48 10.46 -6.87
N GLY A 34 11.42 11.36 -6.63
CA GLY A 34 12.38 11.73 -7.65
C GLY A 34 11.80 12.55 -8.80
N GLY A 35 10.82 13.40 -8.50
CA GLY A 35 10.17 14.23 -9.50
C GLY A 35 8.99 13.56 -10.19
N GLY A 36 8.67 12.33 -9.82
CA GLY A 36 7.55 11.59 -10.39
C GLY A 36 6.48 11.28 -9.35
N TYR A 37 5.81 10.17 -9.52
CA TYR A 37 4.73 9.73 -8.66
C TYR A 37 4.98 8.30 -8.18
N LEU A 38 4.26 7.93 -7.13
CA LEU A 38 4.26 6.56 -6.62
C LEU A 38 3.05 5.84 -7.19
N ALA A 39 3.26 4.73 -7.88
CA ALA A 39 2.14 3.98 -8.46
C ALA A 39 1.47 3.11 -7.40
N LEU A 40 0.14 3.11 -7.40
CA LEU A 40 -0.66 2.13 -6.65
C LEU A 40 -0.89 0.95 -7.58
N ARG A 41 -0.47 -0.24 -7.15
CA ARG A 41 -0.39 -1.40 -8.05
C ARG A 41 -1.24 -2.55 -7.55
N PRO A 42 -1.79 -3.36 -8.47
CA PRO A 42 -2.57 -4.54 -8.07
C PRO A 42 -1.69 -5.65 -7.50
N GLN A 43 -0.39 -5.65 -7.80
CA GLN A 43 0.57 -6.63 -7.32
C GLN A 43 1.79 -5.92 -6.77
N PRO A 44 2.53 -6.54 -5.83
CA PRO A 44 3.75 -5.92 -5.29
C PRO A 44 4.94 -6.08 -6.24
N VAL A 45 4.75 -5.60 -7.46
CA VAL A 45 5.74 -5.72 -8.53
C VAL A 45 5.69 -4.45 -9.38
N TRP A 46 6.85 -3.89 -9.70
CA TRP A 46 6.90 -2.76 -10.62
C TRP A 46 6.53 -3.24 -12.02
N ASP A 47 5.58 -2.54 -12.64
CA ASP A 47 5.11 -2.87 -13.97
C ASP A 47 4.55 -1.61 -14.60
N GLN A 48 5.13 -1.18 -15.72
CA GLN A 48 4.73 0.06 -16.35
C GLN A 48 3.30 0.05 -16.90
N TYR A 49 2.69 -1.12 -16.99
CA TYR A 49 1.35 -1.26 -17.58
C TYR A 49 0.23 -1.41 -16.56
N HIS A 50 0.56 -1.66 -15.30
CA HIS A 50 -0.46 -1.99 -14.30
C HIS A 50 -0.37 -1.01 -13.12
N GLU A 51 -1.05 0.12 -13.27
CA GLU A 51 -1.18 1.13 -12.23
C GLU A 51 -2.66 1.35 -11.95
N LEU A 52 -3.06 1.18 -10.70
CA LEU A 52 -4.44 1.45 -10.30
C LEU A 52 -4.68 2.93 -10.09
N ALA A 53 -3.65 3.64 -9.65
CA ALA A 53 -3.72 5.07 -9.41
C ALA A 53 -2.30 5.64 -9.35
N ARG A 54 -2.19 6.95 -9.47
CA ARG A 54 -0.92 7.67 -9.35
C ARG A 54 -0.97 8.52 -8.10
N LEU A 55 0.00 8.30 -7.22
CA LEU A 55 0.06 8.95 -5.93
C LEU A 55 1.21 9.96 -5.96
N TRP A 56 0.84 11.23 -5.95
CA TRP A 56 1.83 12.31 -6.04
C TRP A 56 2.35 12.66 -4.65
N PRO A 57 3.57 13.20 -4.55
CA PRO A 57 4.10 13.63 -3.25
C PRO A 57 3.11 14.54 -2.52
N GLY A 58 2.92 14.28 -1.24
CA GLY A 58 1.95 14.99 -0.42
C GLY A 58 0.59 14.34 -0.32
N TYR A 59 0.26 13.40 -1.19
CA TYR A 59 -0.99 12.67 -1.09
C TYR A 59 -0.98 11.78 0.16
N GLN A 60 -2.15 11.60 0.75
CA GLN A 60 -2.30 10.70 1.90
C GLN A 60 -3.03 9.44 1.47
N VAL A 61 -2.54 8.32 1.97
CA VAL A 61 -3.14 7.01 1.75
C VAL A 61 -3.42 6.36 3.09
N PHE A 62 -4.38 5.45 3.13
CA PHE A 62 -4.77 4.78 4.36
C PHE A 62 -4.26 3.34 4.35
N THR A 63 -3.79 2.85 5.49
CA THR A 63 -3.29 1.48 5.60
C THR A 63 -3.61 0.88 6.96
N TYR A 64 -3.71 -0.45 7.00
CA TYR A 64 -3.72 -1.20 8.25
C TYR A 64 -2.34 -1.76 8.57
N GLY A 65 -1.33 -1.41 7.80
CA GLY A 65 0.05 -1.76 8.07
C GLY A 65 0.53 -3.05 7.41
N ALA A 66 -0.27 -3.69 6.58
CA ALA A 66 0.14 -4.93 5.91
C ALA A 66 1.26 -4.63 4.92
N THR A 67 2.32 -5.41 4.98
CA THR A 67 3.46 -5.26 4.07
C THR A 67 3.84 -6.61 3.49
N THR A 68 4.52 -6.57 2.36
CA THR A 68 5.04 -7.78 1.74
C THR A 68 6.31 -7.45 0.95
N ASN A 69 7.12 -8.45 0.72
CA ASN A 69 8.27 -8.31 -0.15
C ASN A 69 7.80 -8.35 -1.60
N GLY A 70 8.47 -7.59 -2.44
CA GLY A 70 8.18 -7.55 -3.86
C GLY A 70 9.37 -7.06 -4.65
N THR A 71 9.13 -6.66 -5.88
CA THR A 71 10.19 -6.18 -6.75
C THR A 71 9.86 -4.80 -7.29
N GLY A 72 10.85 -3.94 -7.28
CA GLY A 72 10.76 -2.60 -7.84
C GLY A 72 11.32 -2.53 -9.25
N LEU A 73 11.64 -1.32 -9.67
CA LEU A 73 12.24 -1.08 -10.98
C LEU A 73 13.52 -1.89 -11.14
N TYR A 74 13.72 -2.48 -12.29
CA TYR A 74 14.86 -3.34 -12.62
C TYR A 74 14.92 -4.62 -11.79
N GLY A 75 13.78 -5.06 -11.21
CA GLY A 75 13.74 -6.28 -10.42
C GLY A 75 14.40 -6.17 -9.06
N THR A 76 14.66 -4.96 -8.59
CA THR A 76 15.31 -4.74 -7.30
C THR A 76 14.37 -5.15 -6.16
N PRO A 77 14.83 -5.94 -5.19
CA PRO A 77 14.00 -6.32 -4.05
C PRO A 77 13.59 -5.08 -3.25
N CYS A 78 12.32 -5.04 -2.86
CA CYS A 78 11.82 -3.95 -2.02
C CYS A 78 10.60 -4.42 -1.26
N THR A 79 10.06 -3.56 -0.39
CA THR A 79 8.88 -3.85 0.40
C THR A 79 7.74 -2.98 -0.09
N TYR A 80 6.54 -3.58 -0.15
CA TYR A 80 5.32 -2.86 -0.49
C TYR A 80 4.39 -2.85 0.71
N THR A 81 3.64 -1.76 0.84
CA THR A 81 2.60 -1.62 1.85
C THR A 81 1.24 -1.62 1.15
N TYR A 82 0.28 -2.34 1.73
CA TYR A 82 -1.08 -2.37 1.20
C TYR A 82 -1.85 -1.16 1.70
N VAL A 83 -2.26 -0.31 0.76
CA VAL A 83 -2.87 0.98 1.10
C VAL A 83 -4.10 1.22 0.25
N SER A 84 -4.94 2.17 0.69
CA SER A 84 -6.07 2.61 -0.12
C SER A 84 -5.97 4.10 -0.42
N PHE A 85 -6.45 4.44 -1.61
CA PHE A 85 -6.55 5.82 -2.05
C PHE A 85 -7.84 5.96 -2.86
N ASN A 86 -8.71 6.88 -2.45
CA ASN A 86 -10.01 7.10 -3.10
C ASN A 86 -10.81 5.80 -3.25
N GLY A 87 -10.77 4.94 -2.23
CA GLY A 87 -11.52 3.70 -2.24
C GLY A 87 -10.88 2.57 -3.02
N VAL A 88 -9.70 2.77 -3.57
CA VAL A 88 -8.99 1.75 -4.34
C VAL A 88 -7.85 1.20 -3.47
N TRP A 89 -7.84 -0.11 -3.26
CA TRP A 89 -6.79 -0.78 -2.50
C TRP A 89 -5.75 -1.36 -3.43
N GLY A 90 -4.48 -1.22 -3.05
CA GLY A 90 -3.40 -1.77 -3.82
C GLY A 90 -2.08 -1.69 -3.07
N TRP A 91 -1.01 -2.05 -3.76
CA TRP A 91 0.33 -2.10 -3.20
C TRP A 91 1.13 -0.87 -3.63
N ALA A 92 1.80 -0.24 -2.68
CA ALA A 92 2.66 0.91 -2.94
C ALA A 92 4.03 0.66 -2.31
N ASN A 93 5.09 1.06 -2.99
CA ASN A 93 6.45 0.86 -2.50
C ASN A 93 6.65 1.62 -1.19
N SER A 94 7.00 0.86 -0.15
CA SER A 94 7.10 1.39 1.21
C SER A 94 8.17 2.47 1.35
N SER A 95 9.19 2.47 0.49
CA SER A 95 10.28 3.43 0.56
C SER A 95 9.82 4.87 0.38
N PHE A 96 8.68 5.08 -0.25
CA PHE A 96 8.17 6.41 -0.56
C PHE A 96 7.01 6.82 0.34
N LEU A 97 6.75 6.06 1.40
CA LEU A 97 5.65 6.34 2.33
C LEU A 97 6.21 6.80 3.67
N ARG A 98 5.58 7.82 4.26
CA ARG A 98 5.95 8.38 5.57
C ARG A 98 4.74 8.42 6.49
N ARG A 99 4.97 8.25 7.75
CA ARG A 99 3.92 8.39 8.76
C ARG A 99 3.77 9.80 9.29
#